data_9b8badce70e86a8c3a79f34b3b95ab90
#
_entry.id   9b8badce70e86a8c3a79f34b3b95ab90
#
_cell.length_a   1.000
_cell.length_b   1.000
_cell.length_c   1.000
_cell.angle_alpha   90.00
_cell.angle_beta   90.00
_cell.angle_gamma   90.00
#
_symmetry.space_group_name_H-M   'P 1'
#
loop_
_entity.id
_entity.type
_entity.pdbx_description
1 polymer ?
#
loop_
_entity_poly.entity_id
_entity_poly.type
_entity_poly.pdbx_seq_one_letter_code
_entity_poly.pdbx_strand_id
1 'polypeptide(L)'
;YSASGDRVGSISRTEAGQPLAYFYGRNVLGIFQNDAEVAAHASQDGAAPGRFKYEDVNGDGVINDNDRTKIGDPNPDFLFGFNMNFSYKNWDMSMFWNGSIGNDIFDNTALYYESPAFFNSNRSTRVLDAWTPSNPDATYPALSETILNNEFTQSNSFFIRDGSFVRLRSLQVGYTLPDSLASKIGASSARLYYNGTNLLTITDFEGFDPEVPNSGSLLFGWYDGQYPLKSVSSLGINIKF
;
A
#
# COMPACT_ATOMS: atom_id res chain seq x y z
N TYR A 1 26.33 -2.50 -3.53
CA TYR A 1 26.92 -2.04 -2.28
C TYR A 1 27.86 -0.90 -2.60
N SER A 2 27.70 0.25 -1.93
CA SER A 2 28.70 1.33 -1.98
C SER A 2 29.87 0.99 -1.06
N ALA A 3 30.98 1.68 -1.21
CA ALA A 3 32.15 1.53 -0.32
C ALA A 3 31.84 1.90 1.15
N SER A 4 30.76 2.63 1.40
CA SER A 4 30.24 2.98 2.74
C SER A 4 29.35 1.90 3.36
N GLY A 5 29.04 0.80 2.64
CA GLY A 5 28.09 -0.23 3.07
C GLY A 5 26.64 0.07 2.73
N ASP A 6 26.37 1.20 2.07
CA ASP A 6 25.02 1.55 1.63
C ASP A 6 24.52 0.60 0.56
N ARG A 7 23.21 0.32 0.58
CA ARG A 7 22.52 -0.48 -0.42
C ARG A 7 21.67 0.43 -1.28
N VAL A 8 21.90 0.43 -2.58
CA VAL A 8 21.16 1.24 -3.55
C VAL A 8 20.47 0.32 -4.54
N GLY A 9 19.16 0.36 -4.55
CA GLY A 9 18.30 -0.25 -5.56
C GLY A 9 17.82 0.79 -6.57
N SER A 10 17.03 0.36 -7.55
CA SER A 10 16.42 1.27 -8.52
C SER A 10 15.38 2.20 -7.89
N ILE A 11 14.70 1.74 -6.83
CA ILE A 11 13.60 2.45 -6.17
C ILE A 11 13.81 2.62 -4.66
N SER A 12 14.77 1.93 -4.05
CA SER A 12 15.01 1.97 -2.61
C SER A 12 16.47 2.17 -2.30
N ARG A 13 16.73 2.77 -1.16
CA ARG A 13 18.07 3.08 -0.67
C ARG A 13 18.16 2.78 0.83
N THR A 14 19.31 2.31 1.25
CA THR A 14 19.66 2.17 2.68
C THR A 14 21.01 2.83 2.89
N GLU A 15 21.08 3.81 3.76
CA GLU A 15 22.28 4.53 4.12
C GLU A 15 22.28 4.88 5.60
N ALA A 16 23.45 5.17 6.14
CA ALA A 16 23.59 5.51 7.55
C ALA A 16 22.81 6.77 7.92
N GLY A 17 22.00 6.69 8.99
CA GLY A 17 21.19 7.81 9.47
C GLY A 17 19.80 7.94 8.79
N GLN A 18 19.47 7.06 7.84
CA GLN A 18 18.17 7.01 7.17
C GLN A 18 17.44 5.69 7.48
N PRO A 19 16.13 5.65 7.31
CA PRO A 19 15.34 4.43 7.44
C PRO A 19 15.83 3.31 6.51
N LEU A 20 15.62 2.07 6.90
CA LEU A 20 15.97 0.90 6.10
C LEU A 20 15.11 0.83 4.83
N ALA A 21 15.75 0.71 3.67
CA ALA A 21 15.09 0.53 2.38
C ALA A 21 14.04 1.62 2.04
N TYR A 22 14.25 2.86 2.48
CA TYR A 22 13.36 3.95 2.12
C TYR A 22 13.27 4.13 0.61
N PHE A 23 12.12 4.59 0.13
CA PHE A 23 11.91 4.82 -1.30
C PHE A 23 12.65 6.07 -1.75
N TYR A 24 13.37 5.91 -2.87
CA TYR A 24 14.28 6.91 -3.39
C TYR A 24 13.99 7.17 -4.87
N GLY A 25 13.66 8.39 -5.21
CA GLY A 25 13.23 8.77 -6.54
C GLY A 25 13.02 10.28 -6.68
N ARG A 26 12.34 10.68 -7.76
CA ARG A 26 11.98 12.07 -7.99
C ARG A 26 10.66 12.42 -7.29
N ASN A 27 10.62 13.56 -6.64
CA ASN A 27 9.38 14.06 -6.05
C ASN A 27 8.54 14.76 -7.11
N VAL A 28 7.26 14.36 -7.25
CA VAL A 28 6.29 14.97 -8.17
C VAL A 28 5.57 16.10 -7.44
N LEU A 29 5.76 17.34 -7.90
CA LEU A 29 5.09 18.53 -7.37
C LEU A 29 3.66 18.69 -7.92
N GLY A 30 3.35 18.01 -9.02
CA GLY A 30 2.07 18.11 -9.71
C GLY A 30 2.21 17.92 -11.21
N ILE A 31 1.28 18.47 -11.96
CA ILE A 31 1.22 18.41 -13.43
C ILE A 31 1.33 19.84 -13.97
N PHE A 32 2.20 20.05 -14.97
CA PHE A 32 2.27 21.33 -15.66
C PHE A 32 0.93 21.70 -16.30
N GLN A 33 0.43 22.89 -16.01
CA GLN A 33 -0.87 23.33 -16.50
C GLN A 33 -0.78 24.07 -17.85
N ASN A 34 0.36 24.71 -18.13
CA ASN A 34 0.54 25.56 -19.33
C ASN A 34 2.03 25.77 -19.63
N ASP A 35 2.30 26.32 -20.82
CA ASP A 35 3.66 26.60 -21.28
C ASP A 35 4.38 27.66 -20.43
N ALA A 36 3.67 28.56 -19.77
CA ALA A 36 4.27 29.54 -18.89
C ALA A 36 4.85 28.89 -17.61
N GLU A 37 4.16 27.90 -17.06
CA GLU A 37 4.70 27.08 -15.95
C GLU A 37 5.93 26.30 -16.37
N VAL A 38 5.90 25.70 -17.57
CA VAL A 38 7.06 24.98 -18.12
C VAL A 38 8.25 25.91 -18.26
N ALA A 39 8.05 27.10 -18.81
CA ALA A 39 9.13 28.10 -19.01
C ALA A 39 9.69 28.68 -17.70
N ALA A 40 8.88 28.71 -16.64
CA ALA A 40 9.30 29.22 -15.33
C ALA A 40 9.94 28.16 -14.43
N HIS A 41 9.86 26.89 -14.81
CA HIS A 41 10.39 25.77 -14.05
C HIS A 41 11.85 25.48 -14.40
N ALA A 42 12.55 24.69 -13.55
CA ALA A 42 13.84 24.12 -13.87
C ALA A 42 13.79 23.34 -15.20
N SER A 43 14.87 23.34 -15.94
CA SER A 43 14.96 22.64 -17.23
C SER A 43 14.73 21.14 -17.02
N GLN A 44 13.67 20.60 -17.59
CA GLN A 44 13.23 19.21 -17.41
C GLN A 44 13.01 18.57 -18.77
N ASP A 45 13.64 17.43 -19.02
CA ASP A 45 13.48 16.70 -20.27
C ASP A 45 12.03 16.23 -20.44
N GLY A 46 11.45 16.50 -21.62
CA GLY A 46 10.07 16.17 -21.95
C GLY A 46 9.01 17.01 -21.20
N ALA A 47 9.38 18.14 -20.60
CA ALA A 47 8.43 19.03 -19.94
C ALA A 47 7.45 19.62 -20.96
N ALA A 48 6.16 19.52 -20.67
CA ALA A 48 5.06 20.06 -21.45
C ALA A 48 3.79 20.15 -20.58
N PRO A 49 2.77 20.94 -20.95
CA PRO A 49 1.48 20.89 -20.29
C PRO A 49 0.92 19.46 -20.22
N GLY A 50 0.41 19.08 -19.06
CA GLY A 50 -0.07 17.71 -18.80
C GLY A 50 0.99 16.70 -18.38
N ARG A 51 2.27 17.08 -18.32
CA ARG A 51 3.37 16.20 -17.83
C ARG A 51 3.68 16.46 -16.37
N PHE A 52 4.28 15.47 -15.67
CA PHE A 52 4.71 15.66 -14.29
C PHE A 52 5.75 16.76 -14.18
N LYS A 53 5.59 17.57 -13.15
CA LYS A 53 6.52 18.59 -12.70
C LYS A 53 7.31 18.04 -11.52
N TYR A 54 8.62 17.82 -11.71
CA TYR A 54 9.50 17.30 -10.67
C TYR A 54 10.15 18.43 -9.86
N GLU A 55 10.48 18.12 -8.62
CA GLU A 55 11.16 19.02 -7.71
C GLU A 55 12.65 19.13 -8.09
N ASP A 56 13.15 20.36 -8.20
CA ASP A 56 14.59 20.70 -8.27
C ASP A 56 15.13 20.73 -6.84
N VAL A 57 15.62 19.59 -6.37
CA VAL A 57 16.01 19.39 -4.97
C VAL A 57 17.30 20.14 -4.62
N ASN A 58 18.22 20.22 -5.56
CA ASN A 58 19.52 20.86 -5.34
C ASN A 58 19.55 22.35 -5.76
N GLY A 59 18.50 22.83 -6.47
CA GLY A 59 18.33 24.23 -6.89
C GLY A 59 19.28 24.65 -8.01
N ASP A 60 19.77 23.70 -8.83
CA ASP A 60 20.69 24.00 -9.92
C ASP A 60 20.01 24.42 -11.23
N GLY A 61 18.68 24.37 -11.26
CA GLY A 61 17.85 24.75 -12.41
C GLY A 61 17.72 23.67 -13.48
N VAL A 62 18.14 22.44 -13.21
CA VAL A 62 18.07 21.31 -14.15
C VAL A 62 17.62 20.04 -13.45
N ILE A 63 16.49 19.46 -13.86
CA ILE A 63 15.98 18.20 -13.32
C ILE A 63 16.78 17.01 -13.89
N ASN A 64 17.52 16.34 -13.02
CA ASN A 64 18.37 15.19 -13.35
C ASN A 64 18.43 14.16 -12.21
N ASP A 65 19.42 13.27 -12.20
CA ASP A 65 19.55 12.25 -11.15
C ASP A 65 20.01 12.81 -9.79
N ASN A 66 20.52 14.05 -9.74
CA ASN A 66 20.88 14.71 -8.49
C ASN A 66 19.64 15.21 -7.71
N ASP A 67 18.47 15.26 -8.37
CA ASP A 67 17.18 15.65 -7.78
C ASP A 67 16.38 14.47 -7.23
N ARG A 68 17.02 13.31 -7.17
CA ARG A 68 16.42 12.16 -6.49
C ARG A 68 16.56 12.32 -4.98
N THR A 69 15.48 12.09 -4.27
CA THR A 69 15.38 12.25 -2.81
C THR A 69 14.59 11.13 -2.18
N LYS A 70 14.43 11.13 -0.86
CA LYS A 70 13.47 10.25 -0.17
C LYS A 70 12.06 10.65 -0.57
N ILE A 71 11.32 9.71 -1.17
CA ILE A 71 9.95 9.90 -1.64
C ILE A 71 8.92 9.11 -0.83
N GLY A 72 9.35 8.26 0.08
CA GLY A 72 8.49 7.48 0.97
C GLY A 72 9.29 6.56 1.88
N ASP A 73 8.60 5.97 2.85
CA ASP A 73 9.19 5.09 3.87
C ASP A 73 8.33 3.84 4.05
N PRO A 74 8.83 2.64 3.72
CA PRO A 74 8.07 1.41 3.91
C PRO A 74 7.99 0.96 5.38
N ASN A 75 8.74 1.63 6.28
CA ASN A 75 8.76 1.29 7.69
C ASN A 75 7.62 2.03 8.40
N PRO A 76 6.78 1.34 9.18
CA PRO A 76 5.69 1.98 9.87
C PRO A 76 6.17 2.84 11.04
N ASP A 77 5.49 3.96 11.27
CA ASP A 77 5.66 4.78 12.46
C ASP A 77 5.11 4.08 13.70
N PHE A 78 4.04 3.30 13.52
CA PHE A 78 3.36 2.63 14.62
C PHE A 78 2.80 1.27 14.22
N LEU A 79 3.20 0.24 14.98
CA LEU A 79 2.66 -1.12 14.91
C LEU A 79 1.90 -1.43 16.20
N PHE A 80 0.72 -2.02 16.09
CA PHE A 80 -0.04 -2.41 17.24
C PHE A 80 -0.73 -3.77 17.11
N GLY A 81 -0.94 -4.39 18.25
CA GLY A 81 -1.78 -5.58 18.38
C GLY A 81 -2.69 -5.43 19.61
N PHE A 82 -3.96 -5.73 19.43
CA PHE A 82 -4.97 -5.53 20.45
C PHE A 82 -5.86 -6.76 20.60
N ASN A 83 -5.86 -7.35 21.81
CA ASN A 83 -6.70 -8.50 22.15
C ASN A 83 -7.87 -8.06 23.03
N MET A 84 -9.09 -8.48 22.67
CA MET A 84 -10.28 -8.33 23.49
C MET A 84 -10.89 -9.69 23.79
N ASN A 85 -11.25 -9.93 25.06
CA ASN A 85 -11.97 -11.10 25.50
C ASN A 85 -13.18 -10.68 26.33
N PHE A 86 -14.33 -11.20 25.98
CA PHE A 86 -15.59 -10.95 26.65
C PHE A 86 -16.23 -12.28 27.02
N SER A 87 -16.82 -12.33 28.20
CA SER A 87 -17.67 -13.45 28.60
C SER A 87 -18.89 -12.91 29.32
N TYR A 88 -20.05 -13.44 28.92
CA TYR A 88 -21.32 -13.08 29.53
C TYR A 88 -22.24 -14.31 29.56
N LYS A 89 -22.54 -14.81 30.76
CA LYS A 89 -23.29 -16.05 30.94
C LYS A 89 -22.65 -17.21 30.15
N ASN A 90 -23.36 -17.72 29.17
CA ASN A 90 -22.96 -18.84 28.33
C ASN A 90 -22.21 -18.41 27.04
N TRP A 91 -22.05 -17.11 26.80
CA TRP A 91 -21.37 -16.56 25.65
C TRP A 91 -19.93 -16.21 26.00
N ASP A 92 -19.03 -16.53 25.09
CA ASP A 92 -17.66 -16.05 25.07
C ASP A 92 -17.31 -15.49 23.70
N MET A 93 -16.49 -14.45 23.69
CA MET A 93 -15.98 -13.83 22.48
C MET A 93 -14.54 -13.46 22.70
N SER A 94 -13.70 -13.79 21.74
CA SER A 94 -12.34 -13.26 21.67
C SER A 94 -12.08 -12.67 20.29
N MET A 95 -11.37 -11.56 20.25
CA MET A 95 -10.96 -10.94 19.00
C MET A 95 -9.54 -10.41 19.10
N PHE A 96 -8.84 -10.47 17.98
CA PHE A 96 -7.51 -9.89 17.84
C PHE A 96 -7.50 -8.94 16.65
N TRP A 97 -7.11 -7.71 16.93
CA TRP A 97 -6.86 -6.67 15.95
C TRP A 97 -5.37 -6.42 15.85
N ASN A 98 -4.88 -6.17 14.65
CA ASN A 98 -3.55 -5.62 14.43
C ASN A 98 -3.60 -4.51 13.39
N GLY A 99 -2.60 -3.66 13.39
CA GLY A 99 -2.49 -2.61 12.42
C GLY A 99 -1.06 -2.10 12.27
N SER A 100 -0.83 -1.46 11.15
CA SER A 100 0.38 -0.75 10.76
C SER A 100 -0.03 0.64 10.30
N ILE A 101 0.63 1.66 10.80
CA ILE A 101 0.31 3.06 10.50
C ILE A 101 1.57 3.78 10.09
N GLY A 102 1.48 4.61 9.03
CA GLY A 102 2.54 5.50 8.57
C GLY A 102 3.58 4.82 7.67
N ASN A 103 3.32 3.60 7.21
CA ASN A 103 4.16 2.97 6.21
C ASN A 103 3.66 3.27 4.80
N ASP A 104 4.60 3.52 3.89
CA ASP A 104 4.33 3.68 2.47
C ASP A 104 4.48 2.36 1.71
N ILE A 105 3.77 2.26 0.60
CA ILE A 105 3.86 1.17 -0.37
C ILE A 105 4.26 1.77 -1.73
N PHE A 106 5.26 1.18 -2.38
CA PHE A 106 5.56 1.45 -3.78
C PHE A 106 4.70 0.53 -4.66
N ASP A 107 3.73 1.13 -5.36
CA ASP A 107 2.81 0.40 -6.23
C ASP A 107 3.44 0.14 -7.60
N ASN A 108 4.16 -0.98 -7.72
CA ASN A 108 4.74 -1.40 -8.98
C ASN A 108 3.69 -1.83 -10.02
N THR A 109 2.49 -2.20 -9.58
CA THR A 109 1.42 -2.60 -10.52
C THR A 109 0.95 -1.43 -11.36
N ALA A 110 1.02 -0.20 -10.85
CA ALA A 110 0.70 1.01 -11.60
C ALA A 110 1.58 1.18 -12.84
N LEU A 111 2.82 0.72 -12.83
CA LEU A 111 3.68 0.71 -14.03
C LEU A 111 3.09 -0.12 -15.17
N TYR A 112 2.32 -1.16 -14.87
CA TYR A 112 1.69 -2.03 -15.87
C TYR A 112 0.30 -1.55 -16.30
N TYR A 113 -0.51 -1.08 -15.35
CA TYR A 113 -1.91 -0.72 -15.60
C TYR A 113 -2.13 0.74 -15.96
N GLU A 114 -1.13 1.59 -15.70
CA GLU A 114 -1.22 3.03 -15.93
C GLU A 114 -0.20 3.52 -16.98
N SER A 115 0.90 2.79 -17.20
CA SER A 115 1.94 3.19 -18.15
C SER A 115 1.49 3.08 -19.62
N PRO A 116 1.73 4.07 -20.48
CA PRO A 116 1.47 3.99 -21.91
C PRO A 116 2.33 2.91 -22.62
N ALA A 117 3.45 2.47 -22.02
CA ALA A 117 4.30 1.42 -22.59
C ALA A 117 3.59 0.08 -22.77
N PHE A 118 2.52 -0.18 -22.02
CA PHE A 118 1.75 -1.42 -22.07
C PHE A 118 0.38 -1.22 -22.73
N PHE A 119 0.33 -0.51 -23.84
CA PHE A 119 -0.91 -0.12 -24.53
C PHE A 119 -1.79 -1.28 -25.03
N ASN A 120 -1.27 -2.50 -25.08
CA ASN A 120 -2.03 -3.71 -25.44
C ASN A 120 -2.72 -4.39 -24.24
N SER A 121 -2.66 -3.80 -23.03
CA SER A 121 -3.28 -4.32 -21.82
C SER A 121 -4.49 -3.47 -21.39
N ASN A 122 -5.36 -4.06 -20.56
CA ASN A 122 -6.39 -3.30 -19.89
C ASN A 122 -5.77 -2.25 -18.96
N ARG A 123 -6.41 -1.09 -18.87
CA ARG A 123 -5.97 0.05 -18.06
C ARG A 123 -6.77 0.15 -16.77
N SER A 124 -6.14 0.75 -15.77
CA SER A 124 -6.84 1.22 -14.58
C SER A 124 -7.87 2.30 -14.96
N THR A 125 -8.99 2.35 -14.24
CA THR A 125 -10.00 3.42 -14.40
C THR A 125 -9.45 4.80 -14.05
N ARG A 126 -8.34 4.89 -13.30
CA ARG A 126 -7.66 6.16 -12.98
C ARG A 126 -7.21 6.93 -14.20
N VAL A 127 -6.89 6.23 -15.31
CA VAL A 127 -6.53 6.90 -16.58
C VAL A 127 -7.69 7.70 -17.20
N LEU A 128 -8.94 7.46 -16.75
CA LEU A 128 -10.10 8.26 -17.19
C LEU A 128 -10.10 9.66 -16.59
N ASP A 129 -9.39 9.85 -15.47
CA ASP A 129 -9.15 11.15 -14.84
C ASP A 129 -7.84 11.79 -15.31
N ALA A 130 -7.41 11.51 -16.54
CA ALA A 130 -6.21 12.10 -17.10
C ALA A 130 -6.36 13.62 -17.31
N TRP A 131 -5.24 14.31 -17.12
CA TRP A 131 -5.17 15.74 -17.35
C TRP A 131 -5.54 16.11 -18.80
N THR A 132 -6.38 17.13 -18.91
CA THR A 132 -6.67 17.85 -20.14
C THR A 132 -6.81 19.33 -19.82
N PRO A 133 -6.77 20.25 -20.80
CA PRO A 133 -7.04 21.66 -20.53
C PRO A 133 -8.41 21.94 -19.88
N SER A 134 -9.37 21.03 -20.02
CA SER A 134 -10.68 21.08 -19.37
C SER A 134 -10.77 20.33 -18.03
N ASN A 135 -9.74 19.58 -17.66
CA ASN A 135 -9.60 18.86 -16.40
C ASN A 135 -8.23 19.16 -15.74
N PRO A 136 -8.00 20.40 -15.28
CA PRO A 136 -6.70 20.82 -14.75
C PRO A 136 -6.38 20.21 -13.37
N ASP A 137 -7.41 19.82 -12.60
CA ASP A 137 -7.27 19.25 -11.26
C ASP A 137 -6.99 17.74 -11.27
N ALA A 138 -6.78 17.15 -12.46
CA ALA A 138 -6.46 15.73 -12.63
C ALA A 138 -5.21 15.33 -11.85
N THR A 139 -5.24 14.15 -11.26
CA THR A 139 -4.09 13.55 -10.58
C THR A 139 -3.24 12.68 -11.51
N TYR A 140 -3.78 12.29 -12.66
CA TYR A 140 -3.12 11.46 -13.66
C TYR A 140 -2.63 12.35 -14.83
N PRO A 141 -1.38 12.16 -15.33
CA PRO A 141 -0.83 12.99 -16.40
C PRO A 141 -1.61 12.81 -17.71
N ALA A 142 -1.46 13.76 -18.62
CA ALA A 142 -2.09 13.69 -19.94
C ALA A 142 -1.75 12.38 -20.66
N LEU A 143 -2.74 11.74 -21.26
CA LEU A 143 -2.55 10.49 -22.00
C LEU A 143 -1.57 10.71 -23.17
N SER A 144 -0.67 9.76 -23.37
CA SER A 144 0.32 9.78 -24.44
C SER A 144 0.52 8.34 -24.95
N GLU A 145 0.78 8.18 -26.23
CA GLU A 145 1.17 6.92 -26.82
C GLU A 145 2.64 6.57 -26.54
N THR A 146 3.42 7.54 -26.06
CA THR A 146 4.83 7.39 -25.75
C THR A 146 5.10 7.77 -24.30
N ILE A 147 6.12 7.13 -23.70
CA ILE A 147 6.62 7.52 -22.39
C ILE A 147 7.43 8.80 -22.56
N LEU A 148 6.93 9.88 -21.97
CA LEU A 148 7.59 11.18 -21.94
C LEU A 148 7.98 11.54 -20.52
N ASN A 149 8.96 12.42 -20.36
CA ASN A 149 9.34 12.99 -19.07
C ASN A 149 9.73 11.94 -18.00
N ASN A 150 10.09 10.73 -18.44
CA ASN A 150 10.44 9.60 -17.56
C ASN A 150 9.39 9.23 -16.50
N GLU A 151 8.12 9.59 -16.72
CA GLU A 151 7.03 9.42 -15.75
C GLU A 151 6.84 7.99 -15.28
N PHE A 152 6.94 7.04 -16.21
CA PHE A 152 6.69 5.62 -15.98
C PHE A 152 7.94 4.74 -16.13
N THR A 153 9.11 5.34 -16.26
CA THR A 153 10.38 4.59 -16.41
C THR A 153 11.31 4.74 -15.21
N GLN A 154 11.02 5.69 -14.33
CA GLN A 154 11.84 5.98 -13.15
C GLN A 154 10.97 6.04 -11.90
N SER A 155 11.58 5.72 -10.76
CA SER A 155 10.92 5.85 -9.47
C SER A 155 10.61 7.32 -9.18
N ASN A 156 9.35 7.57 -8.84
CA ASN A 156 8.88 8.87 -8.42
C ASN A 156 7.72 8.72 -7.41
N SER A 157 7.36 9.83 -6.76
CA SER A 157 6.37 9.84 -5.69
C SER A 157 4.94 9.53 -6.17
N PHE A 158 4.66 9.56 -7.46
CA PHE A 158 3.35 9.17 -8.01
C PHE A 158 2.98 7.71 -7.71
N PHE A 159 3.96 6.82 -7.56
CA PHE A 159 3.75 5.41 -7.26
C PHE A 159 3.70 5.09 -5.77
N ILE A 160 3.90 6.09 -4.91
CA ILE A 160 3.82 5.91 -3.46
C ILE A 160 2.36 5.97 -3.02
N ARG A 161 1.96 4.98 -2.22
CA ARG A 161 0.62 4.86 -1.64
C ARG A 161 0.74 4.74 -0.13
N ASP A 162 -0.26 5.23 0.59
CA ASP A 162 -0.39 4.94 2.02
C ASP A 162 -0.68 3.45 2.22
N GLY A 163 0.18 2.76 2.96
CA GLY A 163 0.07 1.35 3.31
C GLY A 163 -0.54 1.13 4.69
N SER A 164 -1.04 2.16 5.34
CA SER A 164 -1.65 2.05 6.66
C SER A 164 -2.89 1.17 6.64
N PHE A 165 -3.03 0.32 7.66
CA PHE A 165 -4.22 -0.51 7.80
C PHE A 165 -4.52 -0.88 9.24
N VAL A 166 -5.77 -1.25 9.49
CA VAL A 166 -6.26 -1.91 10.70
C VAL A 166 -7.03 -3.16 10.30
N ARG A 167 -6.70 -4.31 10.89
CA ARG A 167 -7.31 -5.60 10.51
C ARG A 167 -7.85 -6.37 11.71
N LEU A 168 -9.08 -6.85 11.58
CA LEU A 168 -9.62 -7.89 12.45
C LEU A 168 -9.03 -9.24 12.04
N ARG A 169 -7.90 -9.60 12.68
CA ARG A 169 -7.12 -10.79 12.35
C ARG A 169 -7.80 -12.07 12.76
N SER A 170 -8.45 -12.08 13.91
CA SER A 170 -9.25 -13.21 14.37
C SER A 170 -10.45 -12.76 15.18
N LEU A 171 -11.55 -13.49 15.02
CA LEU A 171 -12.75 -13.36 15.82
C LEU A 171 -13.24 -14.78 16.15
N GLN A 172 -13.43 -15.08 17.42
CA GLN A 172 -14.12 -16.29 17.87
C GLN A 172 -15.29 -15.88 18.73
N VAL A 173 -16.46 -16.44 18.45
CA VAL A 173 -17.68 -16.30 19.27
C VAL A 173 -18.15 -17.69 19.62
N GLY A 174 -18.29 -17.98 20.90
CA GLY A 174 -18.73 -19.27 21.43
C GLY A 174 -20.00 -19.16 22.25
N TYR A 175 -20.76 -20.22 22.24
CA TYR A 175 -21.91 -20.42 23.14
C TYR A 175 -21.84 -21.79 23.75
N THR A 176 -21.72 -21.84 25.07
CA THR A 176 -21.75 -23.09 25.85
C THR A 176 -23.20 -23.41 26.22
N LEU A 177 -23.68 -24.59 25.86
CA LEU A 177 -25.01 -25.01 26.17
C LEU A 177 -25.20 -25.14 27.69
N PRO A 178 -26.35 -24.74 28.25
CA PRO A 178 -26.70 -25.04 29.63
C PRO A 178 -26.63 -26.55 29.93
N ASP A 179 -26.22 -26.93 31.13
CA ASP A 179 -26.05 -28.33 31.55
C ASP A 179 -27.34 -29.16 31.33
N SER A 180 -28.52 -28.54 31.50
CA SER A 180 -29.82 -29.18 31.24
C SER A 180 -30.06 -29.56 29.78
N LEU A 181 -29.37 -28.94 28.83
CA LEU A 181 -29.41 -29.29 27.42
C LEU A 181 -28.29 -30.25 27.04
N ALA A 182 -27.07 -30.05 27.59
CA ALA A 182 -25.92 -30.92 27.35
C ALA A 182 -26.22 -32.36 27.83
N SER A 183 -26.83 -32.50 29.01
CA SER A 183 -27.19 -33.83 29.60
C SER A 183 -28.20 -34.59 28.76
N LYS A 184 -29.11 -33.92 28.01
CA LYS A 184 -30.06 -34.59 27.12
C LYS A 184 -29.40 -35.33 25.97
N ILE A 185 -28.21 -34.92 25.56
CA ILE A 185 -27.39 -35.58 24.53
C ILE A 185 -26.32 -36.50 25.13
N GLY A 186 -26.36 -36.74 26.44
CA GLY A 186 -25.37 -37.56 27.15
C GLY A 186 -23.99 -36.91 27.32
N ALA A 187 -23.90 -35.60 27.11
CA ALA A 187 -22.65 -34.86 27.24
C ALA A 187 -22.55 -34.15 28.61
N SER A 188 -21.35 -34.07 29.16
CA SER A 188 -21.06 -33.23 30.33
C SER A 188 -20.95 -31.73 29.99
N SER A 189 -20.61 -31.44 28.75
CA SER A 189 -20.57 -30.05 28.24
C SER A 189 -20.64 -30.06 26.70
N ALA A 190 -21.26 -29.04 26.09
CA ALA A 190 -21.25 -28.84 24.66
C ALA A 190 -21.13 -27.35 24.37
N ARG A 191 -20.19 -26.96 23.48
CA ARG A 191 -19.95 -25.58 23.07
C ARG A 191 -19.95 -25.49 21.55
N LEU A 192 -20.83 -24.62 21.02
CA LEU A 192 -20.84 -24.21 19.62
C LEU A 192 -19.98 -22.97 19.47
N TYR A 193 -19.23 -22.87 18.39
CA TYR A 193 -18.45 -21.65 18.15
C TYR A 193 -18.35 -21.34 16.67
N TYR A 194 -18.29 -20.04 16.40
CA TYR A 194 -17.85 -19.46 15.14
C TYR A 194 -16.41 -19.01 15.29
N ASN A 195 -15.59 -19.24 14.26
CA ASN A 195 -14.25 -18.71 14.16
C ASN A 195 -14.05 -18.09 12.79
N GLY A 196 -13.58 -16.85 12.79
CA GLY A 196 -13.27 -16.09 11.58
C GLY A 196 -11.85 -15.54 11.61
N THR A 197 -11.18 -15.52 10.47
CA THR A 197 -9.85 -14.91 10.31
C THR A 197 -9.87 -13.92 9.16
N ASN A 198 -9.14 -12.81 9.32
CA ASN A 198 -9.03 -11.73 8.33
C ASN A 198 -10.39 -11.23 7.83
N LEU A 199 -11.36 -11.06 8.74
CA LEU A 199 -12.74 -10.76 8.38
C LEU A 199 -12.95 -9.33 7.88
N LEU A 200 -12.15 -8.40 8.37
CA LEU A 200 -12.26 -6.98 8.05
C LEU A 200 -10.86 -6.38 7.96
N THR A 201 -10.63 -5.60 6.92
CA THR A 201 -9.46 -4.71 6.78
C THR A 201 -9.95 -3.31 6.48
N ILE A 202 -9.46 -2.34 7.23
CA ILE A 202 -9.72 -0.91 7.05
C ILE A 202 -8.42 -0.31 6.56
N THR A 203 -8.43 0.26 5.36
CA THR A 203 -7.25 0.84 4.69
C THR A 203 -7.70 1.76 3.56
N ASP A 204 -6.89 2.74 3.23
CA ASP A 204 -7.03 3.58 2.03
C ASP A 204 -6.21 3.04 0.85
N PHE A 205 -5.47 1.94 1.05
CA PHE A 205 -4.71 1.29 -0.02
C PHE A 205 -5.65 0.65 -1.05
N GLU A 206 -5.53 1.07 -2.31
CA GLU A 206 -6.39 0.62 -3.42
C GLU A 206 -6.00 -0.75 -4.01
N GLY A 207 -4.86 -1.33 -3.58
CA GLY A 207 -4.43 -2.67 -4.01
C GLY A 207 -5.20 -3.79 -3.30
N PHE A 208 -4.82 -5.04 -3.60
CA PHE A 208 -5.51 -6.22 -3.04
C PHE A 208 -5.31 -6.39 -1.53
N ASP A 209 -4.13 -6.05 -1.02
CA ASP A 209 -3.81 -6.19 0.41
C ASP A 209 -2.69 -5.22 0.80
N PRO A 210 -2.88 -4.36 1.83
CA PRO A 210 -1.87 -3.44 2.31
C PRO A 210 -0.72 -4.14 3.07
N GLU A 211 -0.89 -5.41 3.48
CA GLU A 211 0.14 -6.19 4.15
C GLU A 211 1.09 -6.82 3.13
N VAL A 212 1.96 -5.98 2.57
CA VAL A 212 2.91 -6.38 1.54
C VAL A 212 4.04 -7.18 2.16
N PRO A 213 4.30 -8.42 1.68
CA PRO A 213 5.38 -9.23 2.22
C PRO A 213 6.75 -8.65 1.83
N ASN A 214 7.71 -8.79 2.74
CA ASN A 214 9.09 -8.45 2.47
C ASN A 214 9.70 -9.41 1.46
N SER A 215 9.98 -8.94 0.26
CA SER A 215 10.56 -9.73 -0.83
C SER A 215 12.10 -9.69 -0.87
N GLY A 216 12.75 -8.99 0.08
CA GLY A 216 14.21 -8.88 0.19
C GLY A 216 14.64 -7.58 0.83
N SER A 217 15.94 -7.44 1.12
CA SER A 217 16.49 -6.31 1.88
C SER A 217 16.42 -4.94 1.20
N LEU A 218 15.98 -4.88 -0.06
CA LEU A 218 15.79 -3.65 -0.84
C LEU A 218 14.39 -3.56 -1.46
N LEU A 219 13.48 -4.48 -1.11
CA LEU A 219 12.11 -4.57 -1.64
C LEU A 219 11.08 -4.56 -0.51
N PHE A 220 11.32 -3.79 0.54
CA PHE A 220 10.35 -3.50 1.58
C PHE A 220 9.23 -2.64 0.99
N GLY A 221 7.96 -2.97 1.28
CA GLY A 221 6.82 -2.21 0.78
C GLY A 221 6.65 -2.23 -0.75
N TRP A 222 7.30 -3.15 -1.46
CA TRP A 222 7.15 -3.33 -2.89
C TRP A 222 5.91 -4.15 -3.22
N TYR A 223 4.94 -3.53 -3.88
CA TYR A 223 3.69 -4.17 -4.24
C TYR A 223 3.65 -4.57 -5.72
N ASP A 224 3.57 -5.87 -5.97
CA ASP A 224 3.47 -6.51 -7.30
C ASP A 224 2.12 -7.18 -7.54
N GLY A 225 1.06 -6.77 -6.84
CA GLY A 225 -0.24 -7.41 -6.96
C GLY A 225 -0.29 -8.79 -6.29
N GLN A 226 0.41 -8.94 -5.16
CA GLN A 226 0.45 -10.18 -4.39
C GLN A 226 -0.97 -10.63 -4.02
N TYR A 227 -1.15 -11.95 -3.97
CA TYR A 227 -2.42 -12.53 -3.61
C TYR A 227 -2.82 -12.12 -2.18
N PRO A 228 -4.05 -11.60 -1.97
CA PRO A 228 -4.46 -11.10 -0.66
C PRO A 228 -4.63 -12.22 0.36
N LEU A 229 -4.52 -11.87 1.62
CA LEU A 229 -4.83 -12.78 2.73
C LEU A 229 -6.29 -13.21 2.67
N LYS A 230 -6.52 -14.53 2.75
CA LYS A 230 -7.87 -15.08 2.68
C LYS A 230 -8.65 -14.78 3.95
N SER A 231 -9.89 -14.37 3.78
CA SER A 231 -10.88 -14.41 4.84
C SER A 231 -11.44 -15.83 4.95
N VAL A 232 -11.43 -16.38 6.17
CA VAL A 232 -11.92 -17.73 6.44
C VAL A 232 -12.95 -17.67 7.55
N SER A 233 -14.09 -18.35 7.34
CA SER A 233 -15.15 -18.52 8.34
C SER A 233 -15.39 -20.00 8.58
N SER A 234 -15.47 -20.40 9.83
CA SER A 234 -15.74 -21.78 10.22
C SER A 234 -16.70 -21.85 11.41
N LEU A 235 -17.52 -22.89 11.43
CA LEU A 235 -18.35 -23.26 12.57
C LEU A 235 -17.80 -24.57 13.16
N GLY A 236 -17.79 -24.65 14.46
CA GLY A 236 -17.32 -25.85 15.15
C GLY A 236 -18.17 -26.14 16.38
N ILE A 237 -18.06 -27.39 16.83
CA ILE A 237 -18.67 -27.87 18.05
C ILE A 237 -17.65 -28.65 18.87
N ASN A 238 -17.56 -28.35 20.17
CA ASN A 238 -16.82 -29.11 21.15
C ASN A 238 -17.79 -29.82 22.07
N ILE A 239 -17.72 -31.14 22.16
CA ILE A 239 -18.55 -31.95 23.04
C ILE A 239 -17.64 -32.72 23.99
N LYS A 240 -17.94 -32.69 25.26
CA LYS A 240 -17.27 -33.44 26.31
C LYS A 240 -18.28 -34.40 26.96
N PHE A 241 -17.95 -35.66 26.96
CA PHE A 241 -18.73 -36.72 27.60
C PHE A 241 -18.27 -37.02 29.01
#